data_f659f3372de11592ba458968aabcf209
#
_entry.id   f659f3372de11592ba458968aabcf209
#
_cell.length_a   1.000
_cell.length_b   1.000
_cell.length_c   1.000
_cell.angle_alpha   90.00
_cell.angle_beta   90.00
_cell.angle_gamma   90.00
#
_symmetry.space_group_name_H-M   'P 1'
#
loop_
_entity.id
_entity.type
_entity.pdbx_description
1 polymer ?
#
loop_
_entity_poly.entity_id
_entity_poly.type
_entity_poly.pdbx_seq_one_letter_code
_entity_poly.pdbx_strand_id
1 'polypeptide(L)'
;MKRRPGEWALKKSTSSKKKYDTKRVATTFVISLGIMSIFADLTYEGSRSILGPWLGLLGLSATAISIITGSGELIGYSFRIFSGRWADRSHNYWSITIFGYVIQMIAVPLMALAGNWAIATWLVIQERFGKAIRNPPRDAMLSHAGKEIGYGWAFGLHEALDQTGAVLGPLAIAGVLLLEHANQIPLPRDYRAVFAILLVPAVITIVLLMFNWKTYPHPEELDSTPMDLNARGLPNSFWIYLGGSMLVGVGMGGFPLIAYHLQISHIVPPVWIPIFYAISMGIAGLGSLFLGRVLDRTGMKILIPLTLASAVAIPLIWFGEFALSIVGIALWGLGTGVQESLIPAIVSKMVPRVRRASAFGILTAGYGISLFLGGVIIGLLYVMGIREIVMFGTLAEIIAIPVFVLVSSKIKI
;
A
#
# COMPACT_ATOMS: atom_id res chain seq x y z
N MET A 1 -46.14 33.88 -29.27
CA MET A 1 -44.67 33.99 -29.41
C MET A 1 -44.11 32.61 -29.75
N LYS A 2 -43.88 32.31 -31.02
CA LYS A 2 -43.38 30.98 -31.48
C LYS A 2 -41.87 30.93 -31.32
N ARG A 3 -41.35 30.00 -30.44
CA ARG A 3 -39.93 29.75 -30.31
C ARG A 3 -39.41 28.99 -31.57
N ARG A 4 -38.30 29.43 -32.11
CA ARG A 4 -37.66 28.85 -33.31
C ARG A 4 -37.10 27.44 -33.02
N PRO A 5 -37.23 26.44 -33.92
CA PRO A 5 -36.83 25.03 -33.70
C PRO A 5 -35.31 24.76 -33.66
N GLY A 6 -34.45 25.77 -33.74
CA GLY A 6 -32.99 25.59 -33.82
C GLY A 6 -32.22 25.76 -32.51
N GLU A 7 -32.78 26.37 -31.46
CA GLU A 7 -32.03 26.67 -30.23
C GLU A 7 -31.78 25.44 -29.33
N TRP A 8 -32.60 24.38 -29.46
CA TRP A 8 -32.47 23.16 -28.68
C TRP A 8 -31.31 22.26 -29.14
N ALA A 9 -31.03 22.24 -30.43
CA ALA A 9 -29.99 21.44 -31.03
C ALA A 9 -28.59 21.99 -30.71
N LEU A 10 -28.43 23.30 -30.69
CA LEU A 10 -27.17 23.99 -30.35
C LEU A 10 -26.77 23.83 -28.86
N LYS A 11 -27.77 23.90 -27.94
CA LYS A 11 -27.53 23.70 -26.49
C LYS A 11 -27.17 22.25 -26.15
N LYS A 12 -27.75 21.24 -26.86
CA LYS A 12 -27.38 19.83 -26.67
C LYS A 12 -26.00 19.52 -27.25
N SER A 13 -25.62 20.09 -28.38
CA SER A 13 -24.32 19.91 -29.01
C SER A 13 -23.16 20.48 -28.17
N THR A 14 -23.33 21.70 -27.64
CA THR A 14 -22.31 22.33 -26.77
C THR A 14 -22.19 21.63 -25.41
N SER A 15 -23.31 21.20 -24.81
CA SER A 15 -23.30 20.42 -23.55
C SER A 15 -22.66 19.04 -23.71
N SER A 16 -22.93 18.34 -24.83
CA SER A 16 -22.32 17.05 -25.13
C SER A 16 -20.82 17.16 -25.39
N LYS A 17 -20.36 18.12 -26.21
CA LYS A 17 -18.94 18.37 -26.44
C LYS A 17 -18.19 18.71 -25.15
N LYS A 18 -18.75 19.61 -24.31
CA LYS A 18 -18.16 20.00 -23.05
C LYS A 18 -18.02 18.80 -22.09
N LYS A 19 -19.01 17.89 -22.07
CA LYS A 19 -19.00 16.68 -21.26
C LYS A 19 -18.00 15.62 -21.76
N TYR A 20 -17.80 15.49 -23.06
CA TYR A 20 -16.78 14.63 -23.66
C TYR A 20 -15.37 15.15 -23.36
N ASP A 21 -15.13 16.45 -23.43
CA ASP A 21 -13.85 17.08 -23.09
C ASP A 21 -13.50 16.86 -21.61
N THR A 22 -14.44 17.03 -20.69
CA THR A 22 -14.20 16.83 -19.24
C THR A 22 -13.84 15.38 -18.93
N LYS A 23 -14.55 14.40 -19.51
CA LYS A 23 -14.24 12.98 -19.33
C LYS A 23 -12.85 12.62 -19.87
N ARG A 24 -12.48 13.14 -21.03
CA ARG A 24 -11.16 12.93 -21.63
C ARG A 24 -10.07 13.52 -20.73
N VAL A 25 -10.26 14.73 -20.24
CA VAL A 25 -9.33 15.40 -19.31
C VAL A 25 -9.17 14.58 -18.03
N ALA A 26 -10.28 14.15 -17.41
CA ALA A 26 -10.26 13.34 -16.21
C ALA A 26 -9.54 11.98 -16.43
N THR A 27 -9.82 11.31 -17.55
CA THR A 27 -9.15 10.05 -17.88
C THR A 27 -7.65 10.24 -18.08
N THR A 28 -7.24 11.28 -18.82
CA THR A 28 -5.83 11.58 -19.07
C THR A 28 -5.11 11.96 -17.78
N PHE A 29 -5.77 12.69 -16.88
CA PHE A 29 -5.25 13.03 -15.56
C PHE A 29 -4.99 11.77 -14.72
N VAL A 30 -5.96 10.83 -14.63
CA VAL A 30 -5.81 9.56 -13.91
C VAL A 30 -4.66 8.72 -14.48
N ILE A 31 -4.56 8.61 -15.80
CA ILE A 31 -3.47 7.89 -16.46
C ILE A 31 -2.12 8.57 -16.16
N SER A 32 -2.05 9.88 -16.24
CA SER A 32 -0.80 10.62 -15.99
C SER A 32 -0.34 10.51 -14.53
N LEU A 33 -1.27 10.58 -13.56
CA LEU A 33 -0.98 10.27 -12.16
C LEU A 33 -0.54 8.83 -11.98
N GLY A 34 -1.19 7.88 -12.63
CA GLY A 34 -0.84 6.47 -12.56
C GLY A 34 0.54 6.18 -13.15
N ILE A 35 0.91 6.79 -14.29
CA ILE A 35 2.27 6.65 -14.85
C ILE A 35 3.31 7.20 -13.87
N MET A 36 3.05 8.34 -13.25
CA MET A 36 3.92 8.89 -12.19
C MET A 36 4.05 7.91 -11.02
N SER A 37 2.94 7.29 -10.60
CA SER A 37 2.92 6.31 -9.52
C SER A 37 3.70 5.04 -9.84
N ILE A 38 3.77 4.58 -11.10
CA ILE A 38 4.65 3.46 -11.50
C ILE A 38 6.09 3.73 -11.04
N PHE A 39 6.64 4.92 -11.36
CA PHE A 39 8.01 5.27 -11.00
C PHE A 39 8.18 5.51 -9.50
N ALA A 40 7.16 6.05 -8.83
CA ALA A 40 7.17 6.23 -7.39
C ALA A 40 7.22 4.88 -6.66
N ASP A 41 6.39 3.92 -7.07
CA ASP A 41 6.32 2.61 -6.45
C ASP A 41 7.49 1.71 -6.87
N LEU A 42 8.01 1.88 -8.09
CA LEU A 42 9.29 1.27 -8.48
C LEU A 42 10.41 1.69 -7.52
N THR A 43 10.48 2.98 -7.15
CA THR A 43 11.46 3.49 -6.19
C THR A 43 11.22 2.94 -4.80
N TYR A 44 10.00 3.03 -4.31
CA TYR A 44 9.63 2.70 -2.94
C TYR A 44 9.60 1.19 -2.69
N GLU A 45 8.87 0.43 -3.51
CA GLU A 45 8.74 -1.02 -3.33
C GLU A 45 10.03 -1.75 -3.71
N GLY A 46 10.80 -1.19 -4.66
CA GLY A 46 12.16 -1.64 -4.92
C GLY A 46 13.02 -1.58 -3.66
N SER A 47 13.07 -0.43 -3.00
CA SER A 47 13.84 -0.26 -1.75
C SER A 47 13.33 -1.17 -0.63
N ARG A 48 12.02 -1.32 -0.50
CA ARG A 48 11.38 -2.14 0.53
C ARG A 48 11.74 -3.62 0.42
N SER A 49 11.92 -4.12 -0.81
CA SER A 49 12.24 -5.51 -1.07
C SER A 49 13.57 -5.98 -0.47
N ILE A 50 14.51 -5.05 -0.25
CA ILE A 50 15.85 -5.33 0.30
C ILE A 50 16.10 -4.67 1.66
N LEU A 51 15.13 -3.95 2.21
CA LEU A 51 15.31 -3.14 3.41
C LEU A 51 15.77 -3.96 4.62
N GLY A 52 15.15 -5.12 4.86
CA GLY A 52 15.51 -6.02 5.97
C GLY A 52 16.95 -6.52 5.90
N PRO A 53 17.34 -7.16 4.78
CA PRO A 53 18.71 -7.56 4.53
C PRO A 53 19.74 -6.44 4.71
N TRP A 54 19.47 -5.26 4.16
CA TRP A 54 20.36 -4.11 4.27
C TRP A 54 20.51 -3.59 5.70
N LEU A 55 19.40 -3.46 6.44
CA LEU A 55 19.45 -3.08 7.86
C LEU A 55 20.20 -4.09 8.71
N GLY A 56 20.07 -5.39 8.40
CA GLY A 56 20.84 -6.45 9.03
C GLY A 56 22.36 -6.30 8.81
N LEU A 57 22.79 -5.95 7.59
CA LEU A 57 24.19 -5.66 7.29
C LEU A 57 24.73 -4.42 8.02
N LEU A 58 23.86 -3.47 8.40
CA LEU A 58 24.22 -2.35 9.25
C LEU A 58 24.27 -2.69 10.74
N GLY A 59 24.12 -3.98 11.10
CA GLY A 59 24.24 -4.50 12.46
C GLY A 59 22.96 -4.48 13.27
N LEU A 60 21.79 -4.27 12.64
CA LEU A 60 20.52 -4.30 13.34
C LEU A 60 20.02 -5.73 13.55
N SER A 61 19.52 -6.01 14.74
CA SER A 61 18.85 -7.27 15.07
C SER A 61 17.46 -7.36 14.42
N ALA A 62 16.91 -8.57 14.31
CA ALA A 62 15.55 -8.82 13.86
C ALA A 62 14.52 -7.96 14.59
N THR A 63 14.64 -7.85 15.92
CA THR A 63 13.79 -7.00 16.77
C THR A 63 13.88 -5.52 16.38
N ALA A 64 15.10 -5.00 16.19
CA ALA A 64 15.30 -3.61 15.81
C ALA A 64 14.73 -3.32 14.41
N ILE A 65 14.96 -4.21 13.43
CA ILE A 65 14.39 -4.11 12.09
C ILE A 65 12.86 -4.06 12.15
N SER A 66 12.23 -4.93 12.94
CA SER A 66 10.78 -4.98 13.10
C SER A 66 10.21 -3.73 13.77
N ILE A 67 10.87 -3.21 14.80
CA ILE A 67 10.47 -1.97 15.46
C ILE A 67 10.56 -0.79 14.50
N ILE A 68 11.66 -0.65 13.76
CA ILE A 68 11.88 0.45 12.83
C ILE A 68 10.85 0.42 11.71
N THR A 69 10.68 -0.72 11.06
CA THR A 69 9.76 -0.86 9.93
C THR A 69 8.29 -0.76 10.38
N GLY A 70 7.94 -1.37 11.52
CA GLY A 70 6.62 -1.25 12.12
C GLY A 70 6.30 0.18 12.58
N SER A 71 7.26 0.91 13.17
CA SER A 71 7.10 2.34 13.50
C SER A 71 6.85 3.17 12.25
N GLY A 72 7.55 2.84 11.16
CA GLY A 72 7.30 3.47 9.85
C GLY A 72 5.87 3.24 9.36
N GLU A 73 5.33 2.02 9.46
CA GLU A 73 3.93 1.74 9.11
C GLU A 73 2.96 2.51 10.02
N LEU A 74 3.19 2.52 11.34
CA LEU A 74 2.37 3.27 12.28
C LEU A 74 2.31 4.76 11.92
N ILE A 75 3.46 5.38 11.63
CA ILE A 75 3.55 6.76 11.18
C ILE A 75 2.84 6.92 9.83
N GLY A 76 3.12 6.02 8.90
CA GLY A 76 2.56 6.02 7.56
C GLY A 76 1.03 6.01 7.54
N TYR A 77 0.41 5.24 8.41
CA TYR A 77 -1.05 5.15 8.50
C TYR A 77 -1.66 6.24 9.40
N SER A 78 -1.07 6.53 10.56
CA SER A 78 -1.64 7.49 11.50
C SER A 78 -1.57 8.94 11.01
N PHE A 79 -0.48 9.30 10.36
CA PHE A 79 -0.28 10.69 9.91
C PHE A 79 -1.17 11.07 8.71
N ARG A 80 -1.74 10.10 8.00
CA ARG A 80 -2.72 10.35 6.92
C ARG A 80 -3.94 11.14 7.39
N ILE A 81 -4.36 10.95 8.64
CA ILE A 81 -5.49 11.69 9.22
C ILE A 81 -5.18 13.20 9.27
N PHE A 82 -3.95 13.54 9.65
CA PHE A 82 -3.52 14.94 9.76
C PHE A 82 -3.33 15.57 8.37
N SER A 83 -2.65 14.87 7.46
CA SER A 83 -2.38 15.38 6.10
C SER A 83 -3.67 15.53 5.28
N GLY A 84 -4.64 14.62 5.43
CA GLY A 84 -5.96 14.74 4.82
C GLY A 84 -6.70 15.99 5.32
N ARG A 85 -6.77 16.18 6.65
CA ARG A 85 -7.39 17.39 7.21
C ARG A 85 -6.69 18.68 6.81
N TRP A 86 -5.38 18.65 6.69
CA TRP A 86 -4.61 19.80 6.23
C TRP A 86 -4.92 20.11 4.76
N ALA A 87 -4.98 19.11 3.90
CA ALA A 87 -5.35 19.27 2.49
C ALA A 87 -6.78 19.83 2.33
N ASP A 88 -7.75 19.26 3.06
CA ASP A 88 -9.14 19.69 3.01
C ASP A 88 -9.34 21.14 3.49
N ARG A 89 -8.61 21.56 4.52
CA ARG A 89 -8.73 22.93 5.05
C ARG A 89 -8.03 23.97 4.19
N SER A 90 -6.87 23.61 3.62
CA SER A 90 -6.06 24.55 2.83
C SER A 90 -6.49 24.62 1.37
N HIS A 91 -7.24 23.62 0.86
CA HIS A 91 -7.52 23.40 -0.55
C HIS A 91 -6.27 23.40 -1.44
N ASN A 92 -5.09 23.17 -0.84
CA ASN A 92 -3.80 23.20 -1.53
C ASN A 92 -3.27 21.78 -1.76
N TYR A 93 -4.03 20.98 -2.48
CA TYR A 93 -3.73 19.56 -2.70
C TYR A 93 -2.36 19.35 -3.35
N TRP A 94 -2.00 20.14 -4.36
CA TRP A 94 -0.73 19.99 -5.07
C TRP A 94 0.49 20.27 -4.21
N SER A 95 0.53 21.38 -3.46
CA SER A 95 1.70 21.72 -2.65
C SER A 95 1.98 20.67 -1.58
N ILE A 96 0.94 20.13 -0.95
CA ILE A 96 1.07 19.08 0.07
C ILE A 96 1.52 17.77 -0.58
N THR A 97 0.95 17.41 -1.72
CA THR A 97 1.36 16.23 -2.50
C THR A 97 2.81 16.33 -2.92
N ILE A 98 3.23 17.46 -3.51
CA ILE A 98 4.61 17.70 -3.95
C ILE A 98 5.57 17.60 -2.76
N PHE A 99 5.26 18.25 -1.64
CA PHE A 99 6.08 18.20 -0.44
C PHE A 99 6.28 16.76 0.05
N GLY A 100 5.21 15.97 0.13
CA GLY A 100 5.29 14.56 0.54
C GLY A 100 6.10 13.70 -0.45
N TYR A 101 5.93 13.88 -1.76
CA TYR A 101 6.72 13.17 -2.77
C TYR A 101 8.20 13.54 -2.71
N VAL A 102 8.54 14.82 -2.56
CA VAL A 102 9.94 15.27 -2.45
C VAL A 102 10.62 14.62 -1.25
N ILE A 103 9.97 14.64 -0.08
CA ILE A 103 10.49 13.98 1.13
C ILE A 103 10.72 12.47 0.86
N GLN A 104 9.74 11.78 0.30
CA GLN A 104 9.81 10.34 0.06
C GLN A 104 10.85 9.98 -0.99
N MET A 105 10.85 10.66 -2.14
CA MET A 105 11.73 10.35 -3.27
C MET A 105 13.20 10.72 -3.00
N ILE A 106 13.47 11.66 -2.11
CA ILE A 106 14.83 11.98 -1.67
C ILE A 106 15.32 10.96 -0.63
N ALA A 107 14.47 10.52 0.29
CA ALA A 107 14.84 9.60 1.36
C ALA A 107 15.41 8.27 0.83
N VAL A 108 14.78 7.70 -0.21
CA VAL A 108 15.17 6.39 -0.75
C VAL A 108 16.58 6.40 -1.37
N PRO A 109 16.93 7.27 -2.33
CA PRO A 109 18.29 7.32 -2.87
C PRO A 109 19.35 7.70 -1.82
N LEU A 110 19.00 8.54 -0.83
CA LEU A 110 19.92 8.91 0.26
C LEU A 110 20.31 7.71 1.13
N MET A 111 19.54 6.62 1.13
CA MET A 111 19.94 5.36 1.79
C MET A 111 21.27 4.83 1.25
N ALA A 112 21.65 5.13 0.00
CA ALA A 112 22.96 4.81 -0.56
C ALA A 112 24.10 5.43 0.25
N LEU A 113 23.89 6.57 0.88
CA LEU A 113 24.86 7.31 1.67
C LEU A 113 24.82 6.97 3.17
N ALA A 114 23.86 6.19 3.61
CA ALA A 114 23.73 5.83 5.01
C ALA A 114 24.88 4.89 5.43
N GLY A 115 25.84 5.45 6.16
CA GLY A 115 27.01 4.73 6.66
C GLY A 115 26.80 3.96 7.96
N ASN A 116 25.64 4.17 8.63
CA ASN A 116 25.30 3.54 9.90
C ASN A 116 23.78 3.36 10.04
N TRP A 117 23.39 2.53 11.00
CA TRP A 117 22.00 2.19 11.25
C TRP A 117 21.13 3.39 11.67
N ALA A 118 21.68 4.39 12.34
CA ALA A 118 20.90 5.53 12.84
C ALA A 118 20.43 6.42 11.67
N ILE A 119 21.32 6.71 10.70
CA ILE A 119 20.99 7.44 9.48
C ILE A 119 19.99 6.62 8.64
N ALA A 120 20.22 5.30 8.52
CA ALA A 120 19.31 4.41 7.81
C ALA A 120 17.90 4.44 8.41
N THR A 121 17.79 4.32 9.73
CA THR A 121 16.51 4.42 10.46
C THR A 121 15.80 5.74 10.20
N TRP A 122 16.53 6.85 10.28
CA TRP A 122 15.99 8.18 10.01
C TRP A 122 15.38 8.26 8.58
N LEU A 123 16.12 7.77 7.59
CA LEU A 123 15.68 7.79 6.20
C LEU A 123 14.45 6.90 5.96
N VAL A 124 14.39 5.73 6.62
CA VAL A 124 13.20 4.85 6.59
C VAL A 124 11.97 5.57 7.17
N ILE A 125 12.12 6.23 8.31
CA ILE A 125 11.01 6.99 8.92
C ILE A 125 10.62 8.18 8.03
N GLN A 126 11.61 8.91 7.49
CA GLN A 126 11.37 10.02 6.57
C GLN A 126 10.62 9.60 5.31
N GLU A 127 10.97 8.45 4.73
CA GLU A 127 10.28 7.86 3.59
C GLU A 127 8.79 7.60 3.90
N ARG A 128 8.49 6.96 5.05
CA ARG A 128 7.12 6.69 5.50
C ARG A 128 6.33 7.97 5.77
N PHE A 129 6.97 8.95 6.37
CA PHE A 129 6.38 10.25 6.64
C PHE A 129 6.00 10.97 5.33
N GLY A 130 6.89 10.96 4.33
CA GLY A 130 6.59 11.49 3.00
C GLY A 130 5.38 10.82 2.36
N LYS A 131 5.29 9.46 2.43
CA LYS A 131 4.14 8.68 1.94
C LYS A 131 2.84 9.05 2.67
N ALA A 132 2.91 9.26 3.98
CA ALA A 132 1.75 9.66 4.79
C ALA A 132 1.23 11.06 4.43
N ILE A 133 2.12 11.98 4.06
CA ILE A 133 1.73 13.33 3.66
C ILE A 133 1.11 13.34 2.25
N ARG A 134 1.70 12.62 1.29
CA ARG A 134 1.31 12.70 -0.12
C ARG A 134 0.02 11.98 -0.48
N ASN A 135 -0.28 10.86 0.19
CA ASN A 135 -1.37 9.97 -0.22
C ASN A 135 -2.76 10.62 -0.10
N PRO A 136 -3.19 11.22 1.03
CA PRO A 136 -4.53 11.76 1.14
C PRO A 136 -4.85 12.86 0.13
N PRO A 137 -4.02 13.88 -0.09
CA PRO A 137 -4.31 14.90 -1.10
C PRO A 137 -4.26 14.35 -2.54
N ARG A 138 -3.39 13.37 -2.84
CA ARG A 138 -3.38 12.67 -4.13
C ARG A 138 -4.71 11.93 -4.35
N ASP A 139 -5.17 11.18 -3.36
CA ASP A 139 -6.39 10.39 -3.45
C ASP A 139 -7.64 11.30 -3.53
N ALA A 140 -7.60 12.48 -2.91
CA ALA A 140 -8.63 13.50 -3.08
C ALA A 140 -8.68 14.00 -4.53
N MET A 141 -7.54 14.34 -5.14
CA MET A 141 -7.46 14.75 -6.55
C MET A 141 -7.93 13.64 -7.49
N LEU A 142 -7.59 12.38 -7.21
CA LEU A 142 -8.05 11.21 -7.96
C LEU A 142 -9.57 11.03 -7.82
N SER A 143 -10.12 11.27 -6.64
CA SER A 143 -11.56 11.25 -6.38
C SER A 143 -12.31 12.31 -7.20
N HIS A 144 -11.78 13.51 -7.33
CA HIS A 144 -12.38 14.55 -8.15
C HIS A 144 -12.51 14.11 -9.62
N ALA A 145 -11.46 13.50 -10.20
CA ALA A 145 -11.53 12.93 -11.54
C ALA A 145 -12.50 11.74 -11.62
N GLY A 146 -12.57 10.93 -10.58
CA GLY A 146 -13.47 9.77 -10.47
C GLY A 146 -14.95 10.10 -10.60
N LYS A 147 -15.38 11.32 -10.28
CA LYS A 147 -16.75 11.77 -10.48
C LYS A 147 -17.16 11.76 -11.96
N GLU A 148 -16.26 12.13 -12.85
CA GLU A 148 -16.53 12.21 -14.29
C GLU A 148 -16.45 10.87 -15.01
N ILE A 149 -15.56 9.97 -14.59
CA ILE A 149 -15.28 8.70 -15.28
C ILE A 149 -15.74 7.46 -14.51
N GLY A 150 -16.20 7.64 -13.27
CA GLY A 150 -16.55 6.58 -12.33
C GLY A 150 -15.42 6.32 -11.31
N TYR A 151 -15.76 6.36 -10.03
CA TYR A 151 -14.79 6.17 -8.93
C TYR A 151 -14.07 4.82 -9.03
N GLY A 152 -14.82 3.74 -9.26
CA GLY A 152 -14.24 2.40 -9.37
C GLY A 152 -13.23 2.29 -10.52
N TRP A 153 -13.51 2.94 -11.66
CA TRP A 153 -12.58 2.96 -12.79
C TRP A 153 -11.35 3.82 -12.52
N ALA A 154 -11.51 5.02 -11.94
CA ALA A 154 -10.40 5.92 -11.64
C ALA A 154 -9.41 5.29 -10.65
N PHE A 155 -9.91 4.79 -9.51
CA PHE A 155 -9.08 4.14 -8.50
C PHE A 155 -8.53 2.79 -8.97
N GLY A 156 -9.31 1.98 -9.67
CA GLY A 156 -8.87 0.69 -10.20
C GLY A 156 -7.77 0.81 -11.25
N LEU A 157 -7.87 1.80 -12.15
CA LEU A 157 -6.82 2.07 -13.12
C LEU A 157 -5.54 2.59 -12.45
N HIS A 158 -5.67 3.50 -11.49
CA HIS A 158 -4.54 4.01 -10.73
C HIS A 158 -3.84 2.87 -9.96
N GLU A 159 -4.59 2.03 -9.27
CA GLU A 159 -4.09 0.88 -8.52
C GLU A 159 -3.36 -0.12 -9.42
N ALA A 160 -3.90 -0.41 -10.61
CA ALA A 160 -3.24 -1.30 -11.56
C ALA A 160 -1.87 -0.76 -12.02
N LEU A 161 -1.74 0.55 -12.16
CA LEU A 161 -0.48 1.21 -12.49
C LEU A 161 0.47 1.24 -11.29
N ASP A 162 -0.01 1.51 -10.08
CA ASP A 162 0.76 1.42 -8.83
C ASP A 162 1.35 0.01 -8.67
N GLN A 163 0.53 -1.05 -8.81
CA GLN A 163 0.96 -2.44 -8.70
C GLN A 163 1.98 -2.83 -9.78
N THR A 164 1.90 -2.22 -10.97
CA THR A 164 2.92 -2.41 -12.00
C THR A 164 4.30 -1.92 -11.50
N GLY A 165 4.35 -0.76 -10.87
CA GLY A 165 5.57 -0.23 -10.24
C GLY A 165 6.05 -1.10 -9.09
N ALA A 166 5.13 -1.60 -8.26
CA ALA A 166 5.41 -2.47 -7.12
C ALA A 166 6.02 -3.82 -7.51
N VAL A 167 5.74 -4.32 -8.72
CA VAL A 167 6.37 -5.52 -9.29
C VAL A 167 7.70 -5.20 -9.96
N LEU A 168 7.73 -4.15 -10.79
CA LEU A 168 8.91 -3.80 -11.59
C LEU A 168 10.08 -3.32 -10.71
N GLY A 169 9.81 -2.64 -9.60
CA GLY A 169 10.82 -2.16 -8.67
C GLY A 169 11.71 -3.29 -8.13
N PRO A 170 11.14 -4.25 -7.41
CA PRO A 170 11.91 -5.40 -6.89
C PRO A 170 12.60 -6.22 -8.00
N LEU A 171 11.98 -6.37 -9.19
CA LEU A 171 12.62 -7.05 -10.32
C LEU A 171 13.83 -6.27 -10.84
N ALA A 172 13.75 -4.95 -10.90
CA ALA A 172 14.90 -4.11 -11.27
C ALA A 172 16.04 -4.26 -10.25
N ILE A 173 15.71 -4.31 -8.94
CA ILE A 173 16.68 -4.56 -7.88
C ILE A 173 17.33 -5.93 -8.03
N ALA A 174 16.54 -6.98 -8.29
CA ALA A 174 17.08 -8.33 -8.57
C ALA A 174 18.05 -8.31 -9.76
N GLY A 175 17.71 -7.57 -10.84
CA GLY A 175 18.58 -7.39 -12.00
C GLY A 175 19.91 -6.74 -11.65
N VAL A 176 19.91 -5.70 -10.82
CA VAL A 176 21.16 -5.04 -10.36
C VAL A 176 22.01 -5.99 -9.50
N LEU A 177 21.40 -6.70 -8.55
CA LEU A 177 22.12 -7.66 -7.73
C LEU A 177 22.72 -8.82 -8.55
N LEU A 178 22.05 -9.24 -9.62
CA LEU A 178 22.59 -10.25 -10.56
C LEU A 178 23.83 -9.75 -11.28
N LEU A 179 23.86 -8.48 -11.67
CA LEU A 179 25.01 -7.88 -12.37
C LEU A 179 26.22 -7.70 -11.46
N GLU A 180 25.97 -7.39 -10.18
CA GLU A 180 27.06 -7.16 -9.21
C GLU A 180 27.63 -8.49 -8.67
N HIS A 181 26.80 -9.43 -8.18
CA HIS A 181 27.26 -10.67 -7.53
C HIS A 181 26.23 -11.80 -7.57
N ALA A 182 26.04 -12.45 -8.70
CA ALA A 182 24.97 -13.44 -8.95
C ALA A 182 24.79 -14.57 -7.90
N ASN A 183 25.85 -14.96 -7.17
CA ASN A 183 25.84 -16.11 -6.23
C ASN A 183 26.50 -15.83 -4.87
N GLN A 184 26.85 -14.59 -4.55
CA GLN A 184 27.49 -14.23 -3.29
C GLN A 184 26.53 -13.42 -2.40
N ILE A 185 26.78 -13.42 -1.08
CA ILE A 185 26.07 -12.52 -0.17
C ILE A 185 26.42 -11.07 -0.54
N PRO A 186 25.44 -10.21 -0.86
CA PRO A 186 25.70 -8.84 -1.24
C PRO A 186 26.45 -8.09 -0.14
N LEU A 187 27.47 -7.35 -0.54
CA LEU A 187 28.24 -6.49 0.36
C LEU A 187 27.48 -5.16 0.59
N PRO A 188 27.80 -4.40 1.63
CA PRO A 188 27.20 -3.09 1.85
C PRO A 188 27.30 -2.13 0.65
N ARG A 189 28.35 -2.26 -0.16
CA ARG A 189 28.53 -1.47 -1.41
C ARG A 189 27.49 -1.81 -2.47
N ASP A 190 27.07 -3.06 -2.56
CA ASP A 190 26.10 -3.53 -3.57
C ASP A 190 24.72 -2.97 -3.25
N TYR A 191 24.32 -2.93 -1.98
CA TYR A 191 23.09 -2.25 -1.54
C TYR A 191 23.15 -0.74 -1.77
N ARG A 192 24.34 -0.11 -1.60
CA ARG A 192 24.52 1.33 -1.95
C ARG A 192 24.29 1.58 -3.43
N ALA A 193 24.82 0.72 -4.31
CA ALA A 193 24.59 0.81 -5.75
C ALA A 193 23.10 0.67 -6.09
N VAL A 194 22.42 -0.28 -5.45
CA VAL A 194 20.96 -0.49 -5.60
C VAL A 194 20.18 0.75 -5.18
N PHE A 195 20.44 1.34 -4.02
CA PHE A 195 19.75 2.56 -3.59
C PHE A 195 20.07 3.75 -4.48
N ALA A 196 21.32 3.86 -4.97
CA ALA A 196 21.74 4.93 -5.87
C ALA A 196 21.01 4.88 -7.22
N ILE A 197 20.80 3.69 -7.79
CA ILE A 197 20.10 3.54 -9.07
C ILE A 197 18.62 3.93 -8.95
N LEU A 198 18.02 3.80 -7.77
CA LEU A 198 16.65 4.24 -7.49
C LEU A 198 16.50 5.78 -7.54
N LEU A 199 17.61 6.53 -7.62
CA LEU A 199 17.57 7.96 -7.92
C LEU A 199 16.94 8.23 -9.29
N VAL A 200 17.14 7.35 -10.27
CA VAL A 200 16.61 7.53 -11.63
C VAL A 200 15.07 7.58 -11.62
N PRO A 201 14.37 6.54 -11.16
CA PRO A 201 12.90 6.59 -11.09
C PRO A 201 12.38 7.63 -10.09
N ALA A 202 13.12 7.95 -9.02
CA ALA A 202 12.75 9.01 -8.09
C ALA A 202 12.73 10.39 -8.78
N VAL A 203 13.76 10.71 -9.60
CA VAL A 203 13.80 11.94 -10.38
C VAL A 203 12.68 11.96 -11.43
N ILE A 204 12.45 10.85 -12.14
CA ILE A 204 11.35 10.74 -13.10
C ILE A 204 10.02 11.02 -12.41
N THR A 205 9.80 10.47 -11.22
CA THR A 205 8.58 10.73 -10.41
C THR A 205 8.39 12.23 -10.17
N ILE A 206 9.44 12.94 -9.72
CA ILE A 206 9.35 14.38 -9.44
C ILE A 206 9.10 15.18 -10.71
N VAL A 207 9.75 14.83 -11.83
CA VAL A 207 9.52 15.49 -13.12
C VAL A 207 8.08 15.31 -13.59
N LEU A 208 7.56 14.08 -13.53
CA LEU A 208 6.16 13.79 -13.90
C LEU A 208 5.16 14.48 -12.94
N LEU A 209 5.49 14.56 -11.67
CA LEU A 209 4.69 15.28 -10.68
C LEU A 209 4.59 16.77 -11.01
N MET A 210 5.71 17.42 -11.35
CA MET A 210 5.74 18.82 -11.76
C MET A 210 5.00 19.04 -13.10
N PHE A 211 5.11 18.09 -14.02
CA PHE A 211 4.34 18.09 -15.26
C PHE A 211 2.84 18.01 -14.99
N ASN A 212 2.41 17.08 -14.14
CA ASN A 212 1.00 16.94 -13.74
C ASN A 212 0.45 18.21 -13.08
N TRP A 213 1.20 18.79 -12.15
CA TRP A 213 0.83 20.06 -11.51
C TRP A 213 0.62 21.20 -12.51
N LYS A 214 1.55 21.35 -13.47
CA LYS A 214 1.42 22.40 -14.50
C LYS A 214 0.28 22.17 -15.48
N THR A 215 -0.01 20.90 -15.79
CA THR A 215 -1.05 20.53 -16.76
C THR A 215 -2.45 20.55 -16.15
N TYR A 216 -2.57 20.20 -14.86
CA TYR A 216 -3.84 20.10 -14.13
C TYR A 216 -3.77 20.87 -12.81
N PRO A 217 -3.65 22.22 -12.84
CA PRO A 217 -3.41 23.01 -11.64
C PRO A 217 -4.59 23.02 -10.65
N HIS A 218 -5.82 22.81 -11.13
CA HIS A 218 -7.07 22.89 -10.36
C HIS A 218 -7.92 21.63 -10.50
N PRO A 219 -7.48 20.44 -10.01
CA PRO A 219 -8.27 19.22 -10.08
C PRO A 219 -9.54 19.27 -9.22
N GLU A 220 -9.60 20.15 -8.20
CA GLU A 220 -10.78 20.39 -7.36
C GLU A 220 -11.96 20.97 -8.12
N GLU A 221 -11.77 21.62 -9.24
CA GLU A 221 -12.87 22.13 -10.09
C GLU A 221 -13.75 21.00 -10.65
N LEU A 222 -13.28 19.76 -10.56
CA LEU A 222 -14.03 18.57 -10.98
C LEU A 222 -15.05 18.11 -9.92
N ASP A 223 -14.91 18.48 -8.63
CA ASP A 223 -15.90 18.19 -7.57
C ASP A 223 -15.78 19.10 -6.33
N SER A 224 -16.91 19.27 -5.60
CA SER A 224 -17.01 20.13 -4.43
C SER A 224 -17.88 19.56 -3.29
N THR A 225 -17.73 18.28 -2.92
CA THR A 225 -18.51 17.70 -1.81
C THR A 225 -17.68 17.60 -0.52
N PRO A 226 -18.02 18.32 0.58
CA PRO A 226 -17.31 18.19 1.85
C PRO A 226 -17.49 16.81 2.49
N MET A 227 -16.43 16.32 3.15
CA MET A 227 -16.38 15.04 3.83
C MET A 227 -16.60 15.26 5.35
N ASP A 228 -17.62 14.61 5.94
CA ASP A 228 -17.87 14.68 7.38
C ASP A 228 -17.10 13.57 8.12
N LEU A 229 -16.24 13.96 9.09
CA LEU A 229 -15.37 13.07 9.86
C LEU A 229 -15.92 12.73 11.25
N ASN A 230 -17.23 12.58 11.40
CA ASN A 230 -17.83 12.26 12.69
C ASN A 230 -17.92 10.74 12.92
N ALA A 231 -17.12 10.23 13.88
CA ALA A 231 -17.07 8.81 14.25
C ALA A 231 -18.25 8.32 15.11
N ARG A 232 -19.12 9.23 15.60
CA ARG A 232 -20.25 8.86 16.46
C ARG A 232 -21.30 8.05 15.67
N GLY A 233 -21.69 6.87 16.20
CA GLY A 233 -22.74 6.03 15.66
C GLY A 233 -22.28 5.08 14.54
N LEU A 234 -21.02 4.67 14.51
CA LEU A 234 -20.60 3.49 13.74
C LEU A 234 -21.23 2.23 14.33
N PRO A 235 -21.70 1.29 13.49
CA PRO A 235 -22.38 0.08 13.96
C PRO A 235 -21.43 -0.84 14.75
N ASN A 236 -21.95 -1.57 15.73
CA ASN A 236 -21.14 -2.50 16.52
C ASN A 236 -20.44 -3.57 15.67
N SER A 237 -21.04 -3.96 14.55
CA SER A 237 -20.43 -4.86 13.58
C SER A 237 -19.12 -4.32 12.98
N PHE A 238 -19.00 -2.99 12.81
CA PHE A 238 -17.77 -2.35 12.36
C PHE A 238 -16.62 -2.54 13.37
N TRP A 239 -16.90 -2.38 14.66
CA TRP A 239 -15.88 -2.54 15.71
C TRP A 239 -15.39 -3.99 15.85
N ILE A 240 -16.32 -4.96 15.73
CA ILE A 240 -15.96 -6.38 15.72
C ILE A 240 -15.13 -6.70 14.47
N TYR A 241 -15.55 -6.18 13.31
CA TYR A 241 -14.81 -6.33 12.05
C TYR A 241 -13.40 -5.72 12.10
N LEU A 242 -13.27 -4.52 12.67
CA LEU A 242 -11.99 -3.87 12.91
C LEU A 242 -11.08 -4.76 13.77
N GLY A 243 -11.61 -5.34 14.86
CA GLY A 243 -10.87 -6.27 15.73
C GLY A 243 -10.35 -7.48 14.97
N GLY A 244 -11.16 -8.11 14.12
CA GLY A 244 -10.75 -9.21 13.24
C GLY A 244 -9.66 -8.80 12.25
N SER A 245 -9.80 -7.63 11.62
CA SER A 245 -8.82 -7.09 10.69
C SER A 245 -7.47 -6.75 11.38
N MET A 246 -7.53 -6.26 12.62
CA MET A 246 -6.34 -6.00 13.42
C MET A 246 -5.62 -7.30 13.81
N LEU A 247 -6.34 -8.39 14.13
CA LEU A 247 -5.73 -9.69 14.41
C LEU A 247 -4.95 -10.23 13.22
N VAL A 248 -5.50 -10.10 12.01
CA VAL A 248 -4.78 -10.44 10.77
C VAL A 248 -3.52 -9.58 10.62
N GLY A 249 -3.63 -8.27 10.82
CA GLY A 249 -2.47 -7.36 10.75
C GLY A 249 -1.36 -7.69 11.76
N VAL A 250 -1.74 -8.12 12.97
CA VAL A 250 -0.79 -8.54 14.02
C VAL A 250 -0.06 -9.84 13.64
N GLY A 251 -0.75 -10.80 13.02
CA GLY A 251 -0.19 -12.13 12.70
C GLY A 251 0.72 -12.16 11.50
N MET A 252 0.48 -11.29 10.52
CA MET A 252 1.05 -11.42 9.17
C MET A 252 2.55 -11.07 9.06
N GLY A 253 3.05 -10.20 9.95
CA GLY A 253 4.44 -9.72 9.89
C GLY A 253 4.75 -8.86 8.65
N GLY A 254 5.81 -8.06 8.74
CA GLY A 254 6.27 -7.20 7.64
C GLY A 254 7.31 -7.89 6.76
N PHE A 255 7.26 -7.67 5.44
CA PHE A 255 8.24 -8.25 4.51
C PHE A 255 9.72 -7.96 4.87
N PRO A 256 10.12 -6.80 5.39
CA PRO A 256 11.52 -6.58 5.77
C PRO A 256 12.07 -7.61 6.77
N LEU A 257 11.27 -8.06 7.73
CA LEU A 257 11.71 -9.11 8.67
C LEU A 257 11.77 -10.49 7.99
N ILE A 258 10.81 -10.79 7.11
CA ILE A 258 10.82 -12.01 6.29
C ILE A 258 12.06 -12.03 5.42
N ALA A 259 12.36 -10.94 4.72
CA ALA A 259 13.54 -10.80 3.87
C ALA A 259 14.86 -10.98 4.66
N TYR A 260 14.94 -10.38 5.85
CA TYR A 260 16.05 -10.58 6.76
C TYR A 260 16.21 -12.05 7.14
N HIS A 261 15.11 -12.73 7.52
CA HIS A 261 15.13 -14.15 7.87
C HIS A 261 15.61 -15.01 6.71
N LEU A 262 15.07 -14.83 5.52
CA LEU A 262 15.45 -15.58 4.32
C LEU A 262 16.95 -15.43 4.02
N GLN A 263 17.51 -14.24 4.23
CA GLN A 263 18.93 -13.99 4.00
C GLN A 263 19.83 -14.65 5.05
N ILE A 264 19.56 -14.43 6.34
CA ILE A 264 20.47 -14.96 7.39
C ILE A 264 20.37 -16.47 7.57
N SER A 265 19.20 -17.05 7.25
CA SER A 265 19.00 -18.50 7.26
C SER A 265 19.49 -19.20 5.99
N HIS A 266 20.03 -18.44 5.02
CA HIS A 266 20.51 -18.95 3.72
C HIS A 266 19.50 -19.84 2.98
N ILE A 267 18.19 -19.60 3.18
CA ILE A 267 17.10 -20.37 2.57
C ILE A 267 17.05 -20.13 1.06
N VAL A 268 17.36 -18.90 0.64
CA VAL A 268 17.35 -18.49 -0.77
C VAL A 268 18.61 -17.70 -1.12
N PRO A 269 19.09 -17.79 -2.38
CA PRO A 269 20.10 -16.85 -2.86
C PRO A 269 19.60 -15.40 -2.72
N PRO A 270 20.46 -14.44 -2.35
CA PRO A 270 20.04 -13.06 -2.06
C PRO A 270 19.25 -12.38 -3.17
N VAL A 271 19.53 -12.70 -4.43
CA VAL A 271 18.82 -12.20 -5.62
C VAL A 271 17.34 -12.61 -5.63
N TRP A 272 16.99 -13.75 -5.02
CA TRP A 272 15.60 -14.21 -4.96
C TRP A 272 14.76 -13.45 -3.96
N ILE A 273 15.35 -12.76 -2.99
CA ILE A 273 14.58 -12.00 -1.99
C ILE A 273 13.71 -10.91 -2.64
N PRO A 274 14.24 -10.01 -3.48
CA PRO A 274 13.39 -9.06 -4.20
C PRO A 274 12.47 -9.74 -5.24
N ILE A 275 12.86 -10.88 -5.84
CA ILE A 275 11.96 -11.65 -6.72
C ILE A 275 10.76 -12.18 -5.93
N PHE A 276 10.97 -12.71 -4.73
CA PHE A 276 9.89 -13.14 -3.84
C PHE A 276 8.93 -11.98 -3.53
N TYR A 277 9.46 -10.80 -3.28
CA TYR A 277 8.63 -9.62 -3.08
C TYR A 277 7.84 -9.24 -4.34
N ALA A 278 8.46 -9.29 -5.51
CA ALA A 278 7.78 -9.05 -6.79
C ALA A 278 6.63 -10.07 -7.03
N ILE A 279 6.86 -11.34 -6.70
CA ILE A 279 5.81 -12.39 -6.76
C ILE A 279 4.65 -12.03 -5.84
N SER A 280 4.95 -11.65 -4.60
CA SER A 280 3.89 -11.29 -3.63
C SER A 280 3.08 -10.09 -4.09
N MET A 281 3.72 -9.02 -4.61
CA MET A 281 3.03 -7.84 -5.10
C MET A 281 2.22 -8.14 -6.38
N GLY A 282 2.74 -8.96 -7.28
CA GLY A 282 2.00 -9.42 -8.45
C GLY A 282 0.73 -10.20 -8.07
N ILE A 283 0.83 -11.09 -7.09
CA ILE A 283 -0.31 -11.85 -6.57
C ILE A 283 -1.29 -10.94 -5.81
N ALA A 284 -0.80 -9.98 -5.03
CA ALA A 284 -1.63 -8.99 -4.35
C ALA A 284 -2.46 -8.19 -5.36
N GLY A 285 -1.82 -7.66 -6.41
CA GLY A 285 -2.48 -6.87 -7.45
C GLY A 285 -3.51 -7.67 -8.24
N LEU A 286 -3.12 -8.83 -8.78
CA LEU A 286 -4.03 -9.72 -9.53
C LEU A 286 -5.14 -10.27 -8.62
N GLY A 287 -4.78 -10.64 -7.39
CA GLY A 287 -5.71 -11.12 -6.38
C GLY A 287 -6.79 -10.09 -6.06
N SER A 288 -6.41 -8.84 -5.86
CA SER A 288 -7.34 -7.73 -5.58
C SER A 288 -8.41 -7.58 -6.67
N LEU A 289 -8.02 -7.65 -7.93
CA LEU A 289 -8.94 -7.57 -9.07
C LEU A 289 -9.94 -8.73 -9.13
N PHE A 290 -9.46 -9.96 -8.87
CA PHE A 290 -10.28 -11.15 -8.91
C PHE A 290 -11.17 -11.26 -7.68
N LEU A 291 -10.61 -11.08 -6.50
CA LEU A 291 -11.30 -11.24 -5.21
C LEU A 291 -12.39 -10.20 -5.00
N GLY A 292 -12.25 -8.99 -5.56
CA GLY A 292 -13.33 -8.00 -5.57
C GLY A 292 -14.62 -8.54 -6.20
N ARG A 293 -14.51 -9.24 -7.35
CA ARG A 293 -15.67 -9.88 -7.99
C ARG A 293 -16.24 -11.04 -7.18
N VAL A 294 -15.37 -11.80 -6.52
CA VAL A 294 -15.80 -12.89 -5.63
C VAL A 294 -16.51 -12.33 -4.41
N LEU A 295 -16.00 -11.26 -3.81
CA LEU A 295 -16.66 -10.55 -2.70
C LEU A 295 -18.08 -10.10 -3.06
N ASP A 296 -18.29 -9.61 -4.27
CA ASP A 296 -19.63 -9.18 -4.73
C ASP A 296 -20.62 -10.34 -4.84
N ARG A 297 -20.15 -11.58 -5.06
CA ARG A 297 -20.97 -12.78 -5.18
C ARG A 297 -21.16 -13.54 -3.86
N THR A 298 -20.10 -13.65 -3.06
CA THR A 298 -20.08 -14.48 -1.85
C THR A 298 -20.23 -13.69 -0.56
N GLY A 299 -20.16 -12.34 -0.64
CA GLY A 299 -20.16 -11.46 0.52
C GLY A 299 -18.91 -11.67 1.38
N MET A 300 -19.01 -11.30 2.65
CA MET A 300 -17.89 -11.37 3.61
C MET A 300 -17.34 -12.77 3.88
N LYS A 301 -18.07 -13.82 3.51
CA LYS A 301 -17.65 -15.22 3.75
C LYS A 301 -16.32 -15.55 3.07
N ILE A 302 -15.95 -14.83 2.02
CA ILE A 302 -14.68 -15.00 1.32
C ILE A 302 -13.46 -14.72 2.23
N LEU A 303 -13.61 -13.91 3.28
CA LEU A 303 -12.52 -13.64 4.21
C LEU A 303 -12.07 -14.89 4.97
N ILE A 304 -12.98 -15.87 5.20
CA ILE A 304 -12.67 -17.08 5.96
C ILE A 304 -11.57 -17.92 5.27
N PRO A 305 -11.75 -18.38 4.01
CA PRO A 305 -10.70 -19.12 3.33
C PRO A 305 -9.45 -18.30 3.05
N LEU A 306 -9.56 -16.98 2.87
CA LEU A 306 -8.40 -16.10 2.64
C LEU A 306 -7.58 -15.92 3.92
N THR A 307 -8.21 -15.77 5.09
CA THR A 307 -7.50 -15.74 6.38
C THR A 307 -6.86 -17.09 6.68
N LEU A 308 -7.52 -18.20 6.34
CA LEU A 308 -6.92 -19.52 6.47
C LEU A 308 -5.69 -19.69 5.56
N ALA A 309 -5.75 -19.19 4.33
CA ALA A 309 -4.59 -19.18 3.42
C ALA A 309 -3.43 -18.34 3.98
N SER A 310 -3.74 -17.18 4.58
CA SER A 310 -2.76 -16.33 5.27
C SER A 310 -2.15 -17.07 6.48
N ALA A 311 -2.94 -17.75 7.28
CA ALA A 311 -2.45 -18.57 8.40
C ALA A 311 -1.49 -19.68 7.94
N VAL A 312 -1.77 -20.33 6.81
CA VAL A 312 -0.89 -21.35 6.20
C VAL A 312 0.40 -20.74 5.64
N ALA A 313 0.37 -19.49 5.17
CA ALA A 313 1.55 -18.81 4.67
C ALA A 313 2.66 -18.71 5.73
N ILE A 314 2.30 -18.50 6.99
CA ILE A 314 3.23 -18.27 8.09
C ILE A 314 4.20 -19.44 8.28
N PRO A 315 3.75 -20.69 8.55
CA PRO A 315 4.69 -21.82 8.68
C PRO A 315 5.47 -22.09 7.38
N LEU A 316 4.90 -21.86 6.21
CA LEU A 316 5.60 -22.08 4.93
C LEU A 316 6.75 -21.09 4.74
N ILE A 317 6.62 -19.86 5.21
CA ILE A 317 7.67 -18.83 5.12
C ILE A 317 8.77 -19.12 6.16
N TRP A 318 8.38 -19.39 7.41
CA TRP A 318 9.33 -19.41 8.53
C TRP A 318 10.04 -20.75 8.71
N PHE A 319 9.41 -21.88 8.34
CA PHE A 319 10.02 -23.22 8.39
C PHE A 319 10.36 -23.76 7.01
N GLY A 320 9.89 -23.11 5.93
CA GLY A 320 10.01 -23.63 4.59
C GLY A 320 11.41 -23.51 4.03
N GLU A 321 11.79 -24.50 3.24
CA GLU A 321 12.88 -24.41 2.29
C GLU A 321 12.45 -23.57 1.08
N PHE A 322 13.34 -23.38 0.09
CA PHE A 322 13.11 -22.52 -1.07
C PHE A 322 11.72 -22.67 -1.71
N ALA A 323 11.31 -23.91 -2.05
CA ALA A 323 10.03 -24.14 -2.73
C ALA A 323 8.81 -23.84 -1.85
N LEU A 324 8.86 -24.16 -0.57
CA LEU A 324 7.77 -23.87 0.37
C LEU A 324 7.69 -22.38 0.68
N SER A 325 8.84 -21.71 0.77
CA SER A 325 8.89 -20.25 0.96
C SER A 325 8.26 -19.49 -0.21
N ILE A 326 8.43 -19.93 -1.47
CA ILE A 326 7.73 -19.32 -2.62
C ILE A 326 6.21 -19.42 -2.44
N VAL A 327 5.70 -20.60 -2.08
CA VAL A 327 4.27 -20.81 -1.86
C VAL A 327 3.78 -19.95 -0.69
N GLY A 328 4.54 -19.91 0.40
CA GLY A 328 4.23 -19.08 1.56
C GLY A 328 4.17 -17.58 1.21
N ILE A 329 5.14 -17.08 0.46
CA ILE A 329 5.21 -15.70 -0.03
C ILE A 329 4.05 -15.37 -1.00
N ALA A 330 3.67 -16.32 -1.84
CA ALA A 330 2.51 -16.19 -2.72
C ALA A 330 1.20 -16.01 -1.92
N LEU A 331 1.01 -16.84 -0.89
CA LEU A 331 -0.14 -16.74 0.02
C LEU A 331 -0.08 -15.47 0.88
N TRP A 332 1.10 -15.04 1.32
CA TRP A 332 1.30 -13.76 2.02
C TRP A 332 0.91 -12.58 1.12
N GLY A 333 1.32 -12.61 -0.15
CA GLY A 333 0.92 -11.61 -1.13
C GLY A 333 -0.60 -11.57 -1.34
N LEU A 334 -1.27 -12.72 -1.39
CA LEU A 334 -2.73 -12.80 -1.44
C LEU A 334 -3.35 -12.13 -0.21
N GLY A 335 -2.83 -12.40 0.99
CA GLY A 335 -3.24 -11.75 2.24
C GLY A 335 -3.07 -10.22 2.19
N THR A 336 -1.95 -9.72 1.67
CA THR A 336 -1.72 -8.28 1.45
C THR A 336 -2.78 -7.67 0.53
N GLY A 337 -3.08 -8.31 -0.60
CA GLY A 337 -4.14 -7.87 -1.52
C GLY A 337 -5.53 -7.84 -0.87
N VAL A 338 -5.83 -8.78 0.02
CA VAL A 338 -7.07 -8.77 0.82
C VAL A 338 -7.13 -7.54 1.73
N GLN A 339 -6.05 -7.22 2.38
CA GLN A 339 -5.97 -6.09 3.32
C GLN A 339 -6.11 -4.75 2.62
N GLU A 340 -5.51 -4.60 1.46
CA GLU A 340 -5.52 -3.34 0.70
C GLU A 340 -6.82 -3.10 -0.05
N SER A 341 -7.51 -4.15 -0.48
CA SER A 341 -8.71 -4.04 -1.31
C SER A 341 -10.01 -4.51 -0.65
N LEU A 342 -10.06 -5.75 -0.14
CA LEU A 342 -11.29 -6.34 0.37
C LEU A 342 -11.73 -5.74 1.70
N ILE A 343 -10.76 -5.53 2.61
CA ILE A 343 -11.07 -4.98 3.95
C ILE A 343 -11.72 -3.59 3.83
N PRO A 344 -11.19 -2.63 3.07
CA PRO A 344 -11.88 -1.37 2.82
C PRO A 344 -13.21 -1.51 2.08
N ALA A 345 -13.29 -2.39 1.08
CA ALA A 345 -14.52 -2.61 0.32
C ALA A 345 -15.68 -3.06 1.20
N ILE A 346 -15.43 -3.96 2.16
CA ILE A 346 -16.43 -4.42 3.13
C ILE A 346 -16.90 -3.26 4.01
N VAL A 347 -16.00 -2.44 4.53
CA VAL A 347 -16.37 -1.25 5.33
C VAL A 347 -17.28 -0.33 4.54
N SER A 348 -17.05 -0.16 3.24
CA SER A 348 -17.90 0.67 2.39
C SER A 348 -19.35 0.16 2.27
N LYS A 349 -19.55 -1.16 2.43
CA LYS A 349 -20.88 -1.79 2.43
C LYS A 349 -21.54 -1.80 3.82
N MET A 350 -20.75 -1.80 4.90
CA MET A 350 -21.22 -1.83 6.29
C MET A 350 -21.65 -0.47 6.81
N VAL A 351 -21.04 0.61 6.32
CA VAL A 351 -21.15 1.95 6.92
C VAL A 351 -21.90 2.89 5.98
N PRO A 352 -22.87 3.70 6.50
CA PRO A 352 -23.54 4.72 5.71
C PRO A 352 -22.58 5.69 5.04
N ARG A 353 -22.91 6.18 3.84
CA ARG A 353 -22.02 7.04 3.01
C ARG A 353 -21.44 8.23 3.78
N VAL A 354 -22.25 8.89 4.60
CA VAL A 354 -21.84 10.07 5.41
C VAL A 354 -20.74 9.77 6.42
N ARG A 355 -20.56 8.50 6.84
CA ARG A 355 -19.59 8.08 7.87
C ARG A 355 -18.44 7.25 7.34
N ARG A 356 -18.40 6.99 6.04
CA ARG A 356 -17.36 6.14 5.43
C ARG A 356 -15.96 6.68 5.65
N ALA A 357 -15.77 7.99 5.52
CA ALA A 357 -14.47 8.62 5.71
C ALA A 357 -13.91 8.39 7.13
N SER A 358 -14.76 8.58 8.16
CA SER A 358 -14.38 8.29 9.55
C SER A 358 -14.08 6.82 9.76
N ALA A 359 -14.89 5.92 9.18
CA ALA A 359 -14.68 4.48 9.28
C ALA A 359 -13.36 4.06 8.61
N PHE A 360 -13.05 4.59 7.43
CA PHE A 360 -11.76 4.33 6.77
C PHE A 360 -10.57 4.88 7.55
N GLY A 361 -10.70 6.07 8.13
CA GLY A 361 -9.65 6.65 8.98
C GLY A 361 -9.36 5.79 10.20
N ILE A 362 -10.41 5.31 10.89
CA ILE A 362 -10.29 4.42 12.07
C ILE A 362 -9.73 3.06 11.65
N LEU A 363 -10.23 2.48 10.55
CA LEU A 363 -9.73 1.22 10.02
C LEU A 363 -8.24 1.29 9.73
N THR A 364 -7.81 2.32 8.99
CA THR A 364 -6.40 2.51 8.59
C THR A 364 -5.50 2.73 9.80
N ALA A 365 -5.94 3.55 10.77
CA ALA A 365 -5.18 3.77 11.99
C ALA A 365 -5.08 2.49 12.84
N GLY A 366 -6.19 1.77 13.03
CA GLY A 366 -6.21 0.49 13.74
C GLY A 366 -5.31 -0.54 13.07
N TYR A 367 -5.35 -0.60 11.74
CA TYR A 367 -4.49 -1.48 10.96
C TYR A 367 -2.99 -1.11 11.11
N GLY A 368 -2.63 0.17 11.02
CA GLY A 368 -1.26 0.64 11.25
C GLY A 368 -0.75 0.31 12.66
N ILE A 369 -1.62 0.44 13.69
CA ILE A 369 -1.31 0.02 15.07
C ILE A 369 -1.06 -1.49 15.13
N SER A 370 -1.90 -2.30 14.46
CA SER A 370 -1.78 -3.76 14.47
C SER A 370 -0.49 -4.23 13.79
N LEU A 371 -0.11 -3.64 12.66
CA LEU A 371 1.16 -3.92 11.99
C LEU A 371 2.38 -3.58 12.85
N PHE A 372 2.32 -2.45 13.57
CA PHE A 372 3.37 -2.06 14.50
C PHE A 372 3.49 -3.06 15.66
N LEU A 373 2.38 -3.33 16.35
CA LEU A 373 2.37 -4.24 17.50
C LEU A 373 2.77 -5.66 17.09
N GLY A 374 2.23 -6.15 15.98
CA GLY A 374 2.60 -7.44 15.41
C GLY A 374 4.09 -7.51 15.06
N GLY A 375 4.61 -6.49 14.38
CA GLY A 375 6.03 -6.38 14.07
C GLY A 375 6.92 -6.41 15.32
N VAL A 376 6.58 -5.64 16.36
CA VAL A 376 7.31 -5.64 17.64
C VAL A 376 7.29 -7.03 18.29
N ILE A 377 6.11 -7.65 18.39
CA ILE A 377 5.96 -8.97 19.02
C ILE A 377 6.74 -10.03 18.23
N ILE A 378 6.57 -10.09 16.89
CA ILE A 378 7.28 -11.06 16.04
C ILE A 378 8.80 -10.82 16.12
N GLY A 379 9.26 -9.57 16.14
CA GLY A 379 10.66 -9.24 16.31
C GLY A 379 11.25 -9.68 17.67
N LEU A 380 10.49 -9.60 18.74
CA LEU A 380 10.87 -10.11 20.06
C LEU A 380 10.88 -11.65 20.09
N LEU A 381 9.85 -12.28 19.51
CA LEU A 381 9.76 -13.73 19.41
C LEU A 381 10.88 -14.32 18.53
N TYR A 382 11.41 -13.55 17.58
CA TYR A 382 12.52 -13.99 16.73
C TYR A 382 13.76 -14.40 17.55
N VAL A 383 14.00 -13.71 18.68
CA VAL A 383 15.11 -14.04 19.58
C VAL A 383 14.83 -15.32 20.37
N MET A 384 13.55 -15.65 20.61
CA MET A 384 13.14 -16.86 21.33
C MET A 384 13.19 -18.10 20.43
N GLY A 385 12.81 -17.92 19.15
CA GLY A 385 12.85 -18.97 18.14
C GLY A 385 11.79 -18.81 17.05
N ILE A 386 12.00 -19.49 15.95
CA ILE A 386 11.08 -19.47 14.80
C ILE A 386 9.74 -20.12 15.14
N ARG A 387 9.73 -21.14 16.00
CA ARG A 387 8.52 -21.84 16.43
C ARG A 387 7.53 -20.88 17.11
N GLU A 388 8.03 -19.99 17.96
CA GLU A 388 7.24 -19.00 18.70
C GLU A 388 6.57 -18.00 17.74
N ILE A 389 7.28 -17.59 16.68
CA ILE A 389 6.73 -16.73 15.62
C ILE A 389 5.58 -17.44 14.91
N VAL A 390 5.83 -18.68 14.47
CA VAL A 390 4.82 -19.47 13.75
C VAL A 390 3.59 -19.70 14.61
N MET A 391 3.78 -20.08 15.88
CA MET A 391 2.66 -20.27 16.81
C MET A 391 1.86 -18.98 17.00
N PHE A 392 2.53 -17.85 17.27
CA PHE A 392 1.88 -16.57 17.49
C PHE A 392 1.12 -16.09 16.25
N GLY A 393 1.79 -16.04 15.11
CA GLY A 393 1.20 -15.51 13.87
C GLY A 393 0.03 -16.37 13.38
N THR A 394 0.21 -17.70 13.34
CA THR A 394 -0.84 -18.64 12.95
C THR A 394 -2.03 -18.58 13.91
N LEU A 395 -1.79 -18.47 15.22
CA LEU A 395 -2.87 -18.37 16.21
C LEU A 395 -3.65 -17.05 16.05
N ALA A 396 -2.98 -15.94 15.81
CA ALA A 396 -3.63 -14.65 15.57
C ALA A 396 -4.56 -14.69 14.35
N GLU A 397 -4.11 -15.28 13.25
CA GLU A 397 -4.93 -15.49 12.06
C GLU A 397 -6.11 -16.43 12.31
N ILE A 398 -5.90 -17.56 12.99
CA ILE A 398 -6.97 -18.51 13.31
C ILE A 398 -8.02 -17.86 14.22
N ILE A 399 -7.64 -17.05 15.19
CA ILE A 399 -8.57 -16.32 16.08
C ILE A 399 -9.37 -15.27 15.28
N ALA A 400 -8.85 -14.72 14.20
CA ALA A 400 -9.59 -13.79 13.34
C ALA A 400 -10.76 -14.49 12.60
N ILE A 401 -10.66 -15.78 12.29
CA ILE A 401 -11.68 -16.54 11.56
C ILE A 401 -13.06 -16.50 12.25
N PRO A 402 -13.21 -16.93 13.52
CA PRO A 402 -14.51 -16.85 14.20
C PRO A 402 -15.04 -15.42 14.32
N VAL A 403 -14.17 -14.40 14.40
CA VAL A 403 -14.60 -13.00 14.38
C VAL A 403 -15.25 -12.67 13.04
N PHE A 404 -14.65 -13.05 11.92
CA PHE A 404 -15.24 -12.84 10.59
C PHE A 404 -16.52 -13.67 10.37
N VAL A 405 -16.59 -14.89 10.89
CA VAL A 405 -17.83 -15.70 10.88
C VAL A 405 -18.94 -14.97 11.64
N LEU A 406 -18.66 -14.46 12.83
CA LEU A 406 -19.63 -13.71 13.65
C LEU A 406 -20.12 -12.46 12.92
N VAL A 407 -19.23 -11.71 12.27
CA VAL A 407 -19.64 -10.51 11.52
C VAL A 407 -20.46 -10.90 10.29
N SER A 408 -20.03 -11.92 9.54
CA SER A 408 -20.74 -12.39 8.33
C SER A 408 -22.14 -12.89 8.61
N SER A 409 -22.41 -13.42 9.81
CA SER A 409 -23.76 -13.86 10.23
C SER A 409 -24.69 -12.70 10.58
N LYS A 410 -24.14 -11.56 11.02
CA LYS A 410 -24.92 -10.36 11.42
C LYS A 410 -25.18 -9.41 10.26
N ILE A 411 -24.45 -9.51 9.18
CA ILE A 411 -24.54 -8.60 8.03
C ILE A 411 -24.74 -9.43 6.77
N LYS A 412 -25.92 -9.34 6.18
CA LYS A 412 -26.17 -9.85 4.82
C LYS A 412 -25.66 -8.79 3.84
N ILE A 413 -24.45 -8.99 3.31
CA ILE A 413 -23.86 -8.16 2.25
C ILE A 413 -23.96 -8.93 0.95
#